data_90d588396c17f7f9fdf2857bec8c8950
#
_entry.id   90d588396c17f7f9fdf2857bec8c8950
#
_cell.length_a   1.000
_cell.length_b   1.000
_cell.length_c   1.000
_cell.angle_alpha   90.00
_cell.angle_beta   90.00
_cell.angle_gamma   90.00
#
_symmetry.space_group_name_H-M   'P 1'
#
loop_
_entity.id
_entity.type
_entity.pdbx_description
1 polymer ?
#
loop_
_entity_poly.entity_id
_entity_poly.type
_entity_poly.pdbx_seq_one_letter_code
_entity_poly.pdbx_strand_id
1 'polypeptide(L)'
;MTAPIFVLLEASDEVKKFLKKGNESLRAYEFGLAKDKPTTPYLVWQDISGDPQNNLDCPAKTDHITIQIDIYTTNPTQLSLIKEAARKALEVDNSCTVTSLRGNEREPETKLYRTGFDSNWFVDR
;
A
#
# COMPACT_ATOMS: atom_id res chain seq x y z
N MET A 1 9.35 -8.32 -11.56
CA MET A 1 8.54 -8.82 -10.45
C MET A 1 8.04 -7.68 -9.59
N THR A 2 6.84 -7.80 -9.07
CA THR A 2 6.27 -6.76 -8.23
C THR A 2 6.19 -7.23 -6.78
N ALA A 3 6.10 -6.26 -5.84
CA ALA A 3 5.88 -6.60 -4.44
C ALA A 3 4.48 -7.18 -4.26
N PRO A 4 4.28 -8.16 -3.34
CA PRO A 4 3.00 -8.83 -3.16
C PRO A 4 2.04 -8.03 -2.28
N ILE A 5 1.72 -6.80 -2.69
CA ILE A 5 0.91 -5.88 -1.89
C ILE A 5 -0.49 -6.43 -1.63
N PHE A 6 -1.21 -6.78 -2.69
CA PHE A 6 -2.59 -7.24 -2.56
C PHE A 6 -2.69 -8.52 -1.72
N VAL A 7 -1.79 -9.47 -1.98
CA VAL A 7 -1.80 -10.76 -1.26
C VAL A 7 -1.61 -10.56 0.23
N LEU A 8 -0.66 -9.70 0.62
CA LEU A 8 -0.39 -9.44 2.03
C LEU A 8 -1.53 -8.69 2.70
N LEU A 9 -2.12 -7.72 2.03
CA LEU A 9 -3.26 -7.00 2.57
C LEU A 9 -4.47 -7.92 2.73
N GLU A 10 -4.74 -8.78 1.75
CA GLU A 10 -5.86 -9.71 1.82
C GLU A 10 -5.68 -10.77 2.90
N ALA A 11 -4.45 -11.11 3.24
CA ALA A 11 -4.16 -12.05 4.32
C ALA A 11 -4.38 -11.46 5.71
N SER A 12 -4.52 -10.15 5.84
CA SER A 12 -4.69 -9.48 7.13
C SER A 12 -6.17 -9.34 7.48
N ASP A 13 -6.58 -9.90 8.61
CA ASP A 13 -7.95 -9.74 9.10
C ASP A 13 -8.26 -8.29 9.48
N GLU A 14 -7.28 -7.58 10.03
CA GLU A 14 -7.46 -6.18 10.39
C GLU A 14 -7.70 -5.30 9.16
N VAL A 15 -6.95 -5.52 8.10
CA VAL A 15 -7.12 -4.79 6.85
C VAL A 15 -8.49 -5.09 6.24
N LYS A 16 -8.88 -6.36 6.20
CA LYS A 16 -10.19 -6.77 5.67
C LYS A 16 -11.35 -6.16 6.44
N LYS A 17 -11.19 -5.97 7.74
CA LYS A 17 -12.21 -5.34 8.58
C LYS A 17 -12.59 -3.95 8.07
N PHE A 18 -11.62 -3.19 7.56
CA PHE A 18 -11.84 -1.83 7.06
C PHE A 18 -12.07 -1.78 5.56
N LEU A 19 -11.38 -2.61 4.79
CA LEU A 19 -11.33 -2.50 3.33
C LEU A 19 -12.13 -3.56 2.59
N LYS A 20 -12.82 -4.44 3.29
CA LYS A 20 -13.65 -5.47 2.66
C LYS A 20 -15.00 -5.55 3.34
N LYS A 21 -16.05 -5.64 2.54
CA LYS A 21 -17.41 -5.78 3.04
C LYS A 21 -18.05 -7.05 2.49
N GLY A 22 -18.42 -7.97 3.39
CA GLY A 22 -19.07 -9.21 3.00
C GLY A 22 -18.20 -10.04 2.05
N ASN A 23 -18.80 -10.46 0.93
CA ASN A 23 -18.10 -11.25 -0.09
C ASN A 23 -17.49 -10.42 -1.20
N GLU A 24 -17.49 -9.09 -1.06
CA GLU A 24 -16.88 -8.22 -2.06
C GLU A 24 -15.37 -8.35 -2.03
N SER A 25 -14.72 -7.95 -3.14
CA SER A 25 -13.26 -7.92 -3.21
C SER A 25 -12.70 -6.86 -2.27
N LEU A 26 -11.48 -7.08 -1.79
CA LEU A 26 -10.76 -6.11 -0.98
C LEU A 26 -10.62 -4.80 -1.76
N ARG A 27 -10.92 -3.68 -1.12
CA ARG A 27 -10.83 -2.36 -1.74
C ARG A 27 -9.38 -1.82 -1.68
N ALA A 28 -8.48 -2.55 -2.30
CA ALA A 28 -7.09 -2.17 -2.46
C ALA A 28 -6.75 -2.26 -3.95
N TYR A 29 -6.27 -1.16 -4.53
CA TYR A 29 -6.11 -1.05 -5.97
C TYR A 29 -4.71 -0.58 -6.32
N GLU A 30 -4.17 -1.13 -7.41
CA GLU A 30 -2.95 -0.60 -8.00
C GLU A 30 -3.30 0.69 -8.74
N PHE A 31 -2.35 1.62 -8.77
CA PHE A 31 -2.55 2.91 -9.42
C PHE A 31 -3.07 2.74 -10.86
N GLY A 32 -4.15 3.44 -11.16
CA GLY A 32 -4.79 3.37 -12.47
C GLY A 32 -5.84 2.29 -12.64
N LEU A 33 -5.96 1.35 -11.68
CA LEU A 33 -6.92 0.25 -11.77
C LEU A 33 -8.17 0.44 -10.90
N ALA A 34 -8.21 1.51 -10.10
CA ALA A 34 -9.39 1.81 -9.31
C ALA A 34 -10.51 2.35 -10.18
N LYS A 35 -11.76 2.04 -9.82
CA LYS A 35 -12.93 2.63 -10.46
C LYS A 35 -12.98 4.14 -10.19
N ASP A 36 -13.71 4.88 -11.02
CA ASP A 36 -14.09 6.24 -10.67
C ASP A 36 -14.92 6.20 -9.38
N LYS A 37 -14.57 7.01 -8.41
CA LYS A 37 -15.26 7.09 -7.11
C LYS A 37 -15.44 5.73 -6.45
N PRO A 38 -14.33 5.06 -6.08
CA PRO A 38 -14.43 3.78 -5.36
C PRO A 38 -15.16 3.95 -4.03
N THR A 39 -15.76 2.86 -3.55
CA THR A 39 -16.37 2.87 -2.22
C THR A 39 -15.30 3.06 -1.15
N THR A 40 -15.52 4.02 -0.26
CA THR A 40 -14.59 4.29 0.85
C THR A 40 -14.89 3.39 2.05
N PRO A 41 -13.90 3.09 2.89
CA PRO A 41 -12.48 3.38 2.69
C PRO A 41 -11.83 2.49 1.63
N TYR A 42 -10.78 3.01 0.99
CA TYR A 42 -10.02 2.21 0.03
C TYR A 42 -8.54 2.61 0.08
N LEU A 43 -7.71 1.76 -0.50
CA LEU A 43 -6.26 1.92 -0.52
C LEU A 43 -5.78 1.84 -1.96
N VAL A 44 -4.79 2.66 -2.30
CA VAL A 44 -4.15 2.65 -3.62
C VAL A 44 -2.64 2.54 -3.42
N TRP A 45 -1.98 1.70 -4.21
CA TRP A 45 -0.52 1.61 -4.20
C TRP A 45 0.05 1.88 -5.59
N GLN A 46 1.28 2.39 -5.63
CA GLN A 46 1.99 2.57 -6.90
C GLN A 46 3.49 2.47 -6.71
N ASP A 47 4.16 1.98 -7.73
CA ASP A 47 5.61 1.97 -7.79
C ASP A 47 6.07 3.40 -8.09
N ILE A 48 6.90 3.98 -7.23
CA ILE A 48 7.38 5.35 -7.43
C ILE A 48 8.86 5.40 -7.78
N SER A 49 9.61 4.33 -7.52
CA SER A 49 11.00 4.22 -7.94
C SER A 49 11.46 2.79 -7.84
N GLY A 50 12.50 2.45 -8.60
CA GLY A 50 13.09 1.12 -8.53
C GLY A 50 14.55 1.18 -8.93
N ASP A 51 15.40 0.53 -8.14
CA ASP A 51 16.83 0.46 -8.39
C ASP A 51 17.27 -1.00 -8.43
N PRO A 52 17.92 -1.44 -9.53
CA PRO A 52 18.51 -2.77 -9.55
C PRO A 52 19.68 -2.84 -8.59
N GLN A 53 19.78 -3.92 -7.83
CA GLN A 53 20.91 -4.16 -6.94
C GLN A 53 21.93 -5.00 -7.69
N ASN A 54 22.97 -4.33 -8.20
CA ASN A 54 24.00 -4.98 -9.00
C ASN A 54 25.27 -5.26 -8.18
N ASN A 55 25.81 -6.46 -8.38
CA ASN A 55 27.11 -6.82 -7.85
C ASN A 55 28.15 -6.71 -8.96
N LEU A 56 29.40 -6.45 -8.58
CA LEU A 56 30.48 -6.28 -9.56
C LEU A 56 30.72 -7.52 -10.44
N ASP A 57 30.55 -8.69 -9.86
CA ASP A 57 30.91 -9.94 -10.52
C ASP A 57 29.69 -10.75 -11.00
N CYS A 58 28.49 -10.31 -10.68
CA CYS A 58 27.27 -11.06 -11.02
C CYS A 58 26.14 -10.14 -11.45
N PRO A 59 25.26 -10.59 -12.36
CA PRO A 59 24.05 -9.85 -12.65
C PRO A 59 23.20 -9.70 -11.38
N ALA A 60 22.52 -8.61 -11.26
CA ALA A 60 21.61 -8.40 -10.13
C ALA A 60 20.47 -9.41 -10.18
N LYS A 61 20.19 -10.04 -9.05
CA LYS A 61 19.06 -10.97 -8.88
C LYS A 61 17.93 -10.36 -8.08
N THR A 62 18.17 -9.19 -7.50
CA THR A 62 17.24 -8.52 -6.62
C THR A 62 17.07 -7.07 -7.07
N ASP A 63 15.85 -6.62 -7.12
CA ASP A 63 15.55 -5.22 -7.38
C ASP A 63 15.06 -4.57 -6.08
N HIS A 64 15.45 -3.33 -5.87
CA HIS A 64 14.96 -2.51 -4.78
C HIS A 64 13.90 -1.58 -5.35
N ILE A 65 12.66 -1.70 -4.86
CA ILE A 65 11.56 -0.86 -5.33
C ILE A 65 10.91 -0.14 -4.15
N THR A 66 10.40 1.05 -4.44
CA THR A 66 9.65 1.84 -3.45
C THR A 66 8.20 1.89 -3.89
N ILE A 67 7.32 1.50 -2.99
CA ILE A 67 5.87 1.49 -3.21
C ILE A 67 5.24 2.55 -2.33
N GLN A 68 4.48 3.45 -2.94
CA GLN A 68 3.71 4.45 -2.22
C GLN A 68 2.33 3.88 -1.93
N ILE A 69 1.91 3.95 -0.67
CA ILE A 69 0.60 3.48 -0.21
C ILE A 69 -0.20 4.70 0.22
N ASP A 70 -1.40 4.87 -0.33
CA ASP A 70 -2.34 5.93 0.04
C ASP A 70 -3.67 5.32 0.46
N ILE A 71 -4.23 5.86 1.54
CA ILE A 71 -5.49 5.40 2.12
C ILE A 71 -6.48 6.56 2.11
N TYR A 72 -7.69 6.32 1.62
CA TYR A 72 -8.73 7.32 1.49
C TYR A 72 -9.98 6.89 2.26
N THR A 73 -10.56 7.81 3.01
CA THR A 73 -11.78 7.54 3.76
C THR A 73 -12.59 8.82 3.96
N THR A 74 -13.89 8.66 4.22
CA THR A 74 -14.75 9.78 4.60
C THR A 74 -14.74 10.03 6.10
N ASN A 75 -14.17 9.11 6.88
CA ASN A 75 -14.13 9.19 8.35
C ASN A 75 -12.69 9.37 8.83
N PRO A 76 -12.32 10.59 9.29
CA PRO A 76 -10.93 10.85 9.69
C PRO A 76 -10.46 10.02 10.89
N THR A 77 -11.36 9.53 11.72
CA THR A 77 -10.95 8.71 12.86
C THR A 77 -10.42 7.34 12.46
N GLN A 78 -10.74 6.88 11.24
CA GLN A 78 -10.27 5.60 10.72
C GLN A 78 -8.89 5.66 10.09
N LEU A 79 -8.39 6.85 9.75
CA LEU A 79 -7.13 6.98 9.02
C LEU A 79 -5.96 6.27 9.70
N SER A 80 -5.74 6.59 10.98
CA SER A 80 -4.63 5.99 11.72
C SER A 80 -4.79 4.49 11.90
N LEU A 81 -6.03 4.04 12.10
CA LEU A 81 -6.31 2.62 12.28
C LEU A 81 -6.03 1.83 11.01
N ILE A 82 -6.49 2.34 9.88
CA ILE A 82 -6.28 1.66 8.58
C ILE A 82 -4.80 1.69 8.21
N LYS A 83 -4.14 2.84 8.41
CA LYS A 83 -2.72 2.97 8.12
C LYS A 83 -1.90 1.96 8.91
N GLU A 84 -2.17 1.83 10.21
CA GLU A 84 -1.44 0.90 11.06
C GLU A 84 -1.72 -0.56 10.68
N ALA A 85 -2.98 -0.87 10.35
CA ALA A 85 -3.34 -2.22 9.90
C ALA A 85 -2.62 -2.57 8.60
N ALA A 86 -2.59 -1.66 7.63
CA ALA A 86 -1.90 -1.88 6.37
C ALA A 86 -0.40 -2.02 6.56
N ARG A 87 0.20 -1.17 7.40
CA ARG A 87 1.61 -1.23 7.71
C ARG A 87 2.01 -2.59 8.29
N LYS A 88 1.27 -3.05 9.28
CA LYS A 88 1.53 -4.35 9.90
C LYS A 88 1.38 -5.50 8.91
N ALA A 89 0.36 -5.42 8.05
CA ALA A 89 0.13 -6.45 7.05
C ALA A 89 1.31 -6.58 6.08
N LEU A 90 1.89 -5.46 5.66
CA LEU A 90 3.02 -5.47 4.73
C LEU A 90 4.34 -5.83 5.41
N GLU A 91 4.54 -5.41 6.66
CA GLU A 91 5.77 -5.69 7.40
C GLU A 91 5.92 -7.15 7.83
N VAL A 92 4.90 -7.96 7.65
CA VAL A 92 5.01 -9.41 7.82
C VAL A 92 6.05 -10.00 6.85
N ASP A 93 6.19 -9.42 5.68
CA ASP A 93 7.19 -9.84 4.70
C ASP A 93 8.54 -9.20 5.05
N ASN A 94 9.56 -10.05 5.22
CA ASN A 94 10.91 -9.59 5.57
C ASN A 94 11.55 -8.71 4.52
N SER A 95 11.03 -8.72 3.30
CA SER A 95 11.53 -7.88 2.20
C SER A 95 11.03 -6.45 2.28
N CYS A 96 10.09 -6.17 3.17
CA CYS A 96 9.45 -4.86 3.27
C CYS A 96 10.00 -4.04 4.43
N THR A 97 10.31 -2.78 4.18
CA THR A 97 10.66 -1.81 5.22
C THR A 97 9.85 -0.54 4.99
N VAL A 98 9.09 -0.13 5.99
CA VAL A 98 8.37 1.15 5.93
C VAL A 98 9.36 2.27 6.22
N THR A 99 9.49 3.21 5.28
CA THR A 99 10.54 4.24 5.33
C THR A 99 10.04 5.63 5.63
N SER A 100 8.78 5.93 5.32
CA SER A 100 8.25 7.27 5.48
C SER A 100 6.77 7.19 5.79
N LEU A 101 6.36 7.89 6.85
CA LEU A 101 4.94 8.01 7.22
C LEU A 101 4.48 9.41 6.84
N ARG A 102 3.43 9.47 6.03
CA ARG A 102 2.85 10.76 5.65
C ARG A 102 1.75 11.12 6.65
N GLY A 103 1.61 12.43 6.90
CA GLY A 103 0.56 12.94 7.75
C GLY A 103 -0.82 12.82 7.12
N ASN A 104 -1.83 13.13 7.90
CA ASN A 104 -3.22 13.11 7.45
C ASN A 104 -3.53 14.41 6.69
N GLU A 105 -4.20 14.28 5.56
CA GLU A 105 -4.62 15.40 4.72
C GLU A 105 -6.08 15.25 4.33
N ARG A 106 -6.70 16.35 3.91
CA ARG A 106 -8.03 16.31 3.32
C ARG A 106 -7.94 16.87 1.92
N GLU A 107 -8.42 16.09 0.94
CA GLU A 107 -8.40 16.54 -0.44
C GLU A 107 -9.51 17.57 -0.68
N PRO A 108 -9.17 18.75 -1.25
CA PRO A 108 -10.16 19.80 -1.45
C PRO A 108 -11.27 19.41 -2.43
N GLU A 109 -10.95 18.69 -3.49
CA GLU A 109 -11.91 18.35 -4.54
C GLU A 109 -12.88 17.25 -4.13
N THR A 110 -12.35 16.14 -3.63
CA THR A 110 -13.16 14.98 -3.25
C THR A 110 -13.67 15.06 -1.84
N LYS A 111 -13.05 15.90 -1.01
CA LYS A 111 -13.32 16.02 0.44
C LYS A 111 -13.02 14.73 1.21
N LEU A 112 -12.26 13.82 0.61
CA LEU A 112 -11.82 12.62 1.28
C LEU A 112 -10.61 12.92 2.15
N TYR A 113 -10.52 12.23 3.27
CA TYR A 113 -9.32 12.26 4.10
C TYR A 113 -8.33 11.24 3.59
N ARG A 114 -7.06 11.62 3.57
CA ARG A 114 -5.98 10.80 3.03
C ARG A 114 -4.83 10.71 4.00
N THR A 115 -4.22 9.54 4.07
CA THR A 115 -2.96 9.32 4.74
C THR A 115 -2.21 8.23 3.99
N GLY A 116 -0.98 7.97 4.39
CA GLY A 116 -0.24 6.90 3.74
C GLY A 116 1.17 6.76 4.25
N PHE A 117 1.92 5.92 3.57
CA PHE A 117 3.32 5.67 3.87
C PHE A 117 4.02 5.14 2.62
N ASP A 118 5.35 5.21 2.66
CA ASP A 118 6.17 4.62 1.62
C ASP A 118 6.84 3.37 2.17
N SER A 119 6.96 2.35 1.35
CA SER A 119 7.59 1.09 1.72
C SER A 119 8.66 0.72 0.69
N ASN A 120 9.80 0.26 1.17
CA ASN A 120 10.87 -0.23 0.32
C ASN A 120 10.84 -1.76 0.32
N TRP A 121 11.04 -2.33 -0.86
CA TRP A 121 10.97 -3.76 -1.06
C TRP A 121 12.19 -4.25 -1.80
N PHE A 122 12.70 -5.41 -1.38
CA PHE A 122 13.67 -6.17 -2.17
C PHE A 122 12.91 -7.31 -2.81
N VAL A 123 12.83 -7.31 -4.13
CA VAL A 123 12.09 -8.34 -4.88
C VAL A 123 13.02 -9.08 -5.81
N ASP A 124 12.84 -10.39 -5.92
CA ASP A 124 13.62 -11.22 -6.82
C ASP A 124 13.15 -11.00 -8.26
N ARG A 125 14.13 -11.03 -9.15
CA ARG A 125 13.85 -10.95 -10.57
C ARG A 125 13.28 -12.25 -11.11
#